data_8d290157664cd7283828c3f85be38a00
#
_entry.id   8d290157664cd7283828c3f85be38a00
#
_cell.length_a   1.000
_cell.length_b   1.000
_cell.length_c   1.000
_cell.angle_alpha   90.00
_cell.angle_beta   90.00
_cell.angle_gamma   90.00
#
_symmetry.space_group_name_H-M   'P 1'
#
loop_
_entity.id
_entity.type
_entity.pdbx_description
1 polymer ?
#
loop_
_entity_poly.entity_id
_entity_poly.type
_entity_poly.pdbx_seq_one_letter_code
_entity_poly.pdbx_strand_id
1 'polypeptide(L)'
;MVKSEIIKQLHKKYPSLNRSQIVAIVNIVFDTVVDSLAIHKPVELRDFGRFSVKTIKAKYNARNPKTAEIIYVPEKKKVSFKMSKHLKQEINKKIEQ
;
A
#
# COMPACT_ATOMS: atom_id res chain seq x y z
N MET A 1 -3.66 11.90 -4.45
CA MET A 1 -4.99 11.48 -3.91
C MET A 1 -4.85 11.10 -2.45
N VAL A 2 -5.77 11.54 -1.64
CA VAL A 2 -5.81 11.20 -0.22
C VAL A 2 -7.13 10.53 0.13
N LYS A 3 -7.21 9.93 1.33
CA LYS A 3 -8.38 9.18 1.80
C LYS A 3 -9.68 9.99 1.73
N SER A 4 -9.62 11.28 2.08
CA SER A 4 -10.79 12.18 2.04
C SER A 4 -11.37 12.32 0.62
N GLU A 5 -10.53 12.26 -0.40
CA GLU A 5 -10.97 12.31 -1.78
C GLU A 5 -11.69 11.03 -2.20
N ILE A 6 -11.22 9.89 -1.72
CA ILE A 6 -11.88 8.59 -1.94
C ILE A 6 -13.29 8.62 -1.33
N ILE A 7 -13.40 9.12 -0.11
CA ILE A 7 -14.67 9.27 0.59
C ILE A 7 -15.62 10.18 -0.17
N LYS A 8 -15.11 11.30 -0.68
CA LYS A 8 -15.88 12.26 -1.46
C LYS A 8 -16.40 11.63 -2.77
N GLN A 9 -15.56 10.87 -3.47
CA GLN A 9 -15.96 10.19 -4.71
C GLN A 9 -17.03 9.13 -4.44
N LEU A 10 -16.91 8.38 -3.34
CA LEU A 10 -17.91 7.38 -2.96
C LEU A 10 -19.24 8.03 -2.61
N HIS A 11 -19.23 9.14 -1.87
CA HIS A 11 -20.45 9.85 -1.53
C HIS A 11 -21.15 10.38 -2.79
N LYS A 12 -20.39 10.80 -3.77
CA LYS A 12 -20.90 11.28 -5.05
C LYS A 12 -21.62 10.18 -5.82
N LYS A 13 -21.09 8.94 -5.77
CA LYS A 13 -21.69 7.78 -6.45
C LYS A 13 -22.86 7.17 -5.67
N TYR A 14 -22.83 7.26 -4.35
CA TYR A 14 -23.83 6.69 -3.46
C TYR A 14 -24.41 7.75 -2.53
N PRO A 15 -25.17 8.72 -3.07
CA PRO A 15 -25.63 9.86 -2.27
C PRO A 15 -26.64 9.49 -1.18
N SER A 16 -27.23 8.29 -1.25
CA SER A 16 -28.15 7.78 -0.21
C SER A 16 -27.42 7.40 1.08
N LEU A 17 -26.10 7.16 1.01
CA LEU A 17 -25.30 6.90 2.20
C LEU A 17 -24.77 8.21 2.76
N ASN A 18 -24.87 8.38 4.08
CA ASN A 18 -24.28 9.56 4.71
C ASN A 18 -22.76 9.43 4.83
N ARG A 19 -22.09 10.55 5.07
CA ARG A 19 -20.63 10.58 5.16
C ARG A 19 -20.09 9.64 6.24
N SER A 20 -20.75 9.57 7.38
CA SER A 20 -20.35 8.71 8.49
C SER A 20 -20.34 7.23 8.08
N GLN A 21 -21.35 6.79 7.34
CA GLN A 21 -21.44 5.42 6.83
C GLN A 21 -20.30 5.13 5.84
N ILE A 22 -20.01 6.04 4.94
CA ILE A 22 -18.95 5.89 3.94
C ILE A 22 -17.57 5.83 4.61
N VAL A 23 -17.33 6.70 5.58
CA VAL A 23 -16.08 6.70 6.35
C VAL A 23 -15.89 5.35 7.06
N ALA A 24 -16.94 4.83 7.68
CA ALA A 24 -16.89 3.53 8.35
C ALA A 24 -16.54 2.40 7.37
N ILE A 25 -17.16 2.38 6.20
CA ILE A 25 -16.89 1.37 5.16
C ILE A 25 -15.44 1.44 4.69
N VAL A 26 -14.95 2.63 4.37
CA VAL A 26 -13.57 2.83 3.92
C VAL A 26 -12.57 2.39 5.00
N ASN A 27 -12.83 2.73 6.25
CA ASN A 27 -11.97 2.31 7.37
C ASN A 27 -11.94 0.79 7.53
N ILE A 28 -13.08 0.11 7.37
CA ILE A 28 -13.13 -1.36 7.44
C ILE A 28 -12.26 -1.98 6.35
N VAL A 29 -12.31 -1.45 5.14
CA VAL A 29 -11.48 -1.95 4.03
C VAL A 29 -9.99 -1.82 4.37
N PHE A 30 -9.54 -0.64 4.78
CA PHE A 30 -8.13 -0.42 5.10
C PHE A 30 -7.69 -1.20 6.33
N ASP A 31 -8.50 -1.26 7.38
CA ASP A 31 -8.18 -2.03 8.58
C ASP A 31 -8.06 -3.53 8.27
N THR A 32 -8.91 -4.05 7.40
CA THR A 32 -8.84 -5.46 6.96
C THR A 32 -7.53 -5.74 6.23
N VAL A 33 -7.08 -4.82 5.38
CA VAL A 33 -5.80 -4.94 4.67
C VAL A 33 -4.64 -4.90 5.67
N VAL A 34 -4.65 -3.95 6.59
CA VAL A 34 -3.61 -3.81 7.62
C VAL A 34 -3.53 -5.07 8.48
N ASP A 35 -4.66 -5.58 8.95
CA ASP A 35 -4.72 -6.77 9.80
C ASP A 35 -4.14 -7.99 9.08
N SER A 36 -4.46 -8.16 7.81
CA SER A 36 -3.93 -9.27 7.00
C SER A 36 -2.41 -9.18 6.85
N LEU A 37 -1.91 -7.99 6.54
CA LEU A 37 -0.47 -7.77 6.37
C LEU A 37 0.29 -7.89 7.70
N ALA A 38 -0.33 -7.51 8.82
CA ALA A 38 0.27 -7.63 10.15
C ALA A 38 0.59 -9.08 10.52
N ILE A 39 -0.19 -10.03 10.01
CA ILE A 39 0.08 -11.48 10.19
C ILE A 39 0.79 -12.08 8.98
N HIS A 40 1.40 -11.27 8.15
CA HIS A 40 2.15 -11.64 6.95
C HIS A 40 1.34 -12.40 5.91
N LYS A 41 0.03 -12.18 5.88
CA LYS A 41 -0.85 -12.75 4.87
C LYS A 41 -0.95 -11.77 3.68
N PRO A 42 -0.58 -12.18 2.46
CA PRO A 42 -0.65 -11.30 1.30
C PRO A 42 -2.10 -10.88 0.99
N VAL A 43 -2.24 -9.67 0.46
CA VAL A 43 -3.52 -9.15 0.01
C VAL A 43 -3.45 -8.93 -1.49
N GLU A 44 -4.25 -9.69 -2.23
CA GLU A 44 -4.34 -9.55 -3.67
C GLU A 44 -5.66 -8.88 -4.05
N LEU A 45 -5.55 -7.74 -4.71
CA LEU A 45 -6.69 -7.01 -5.26
C LEU A 45 -6.69 -7.18 -6.77
N ARG A 46 -7.63 -7.96 -7.26
CA ARG A 46 -7.72 -8.31 -8.68
C ARG A 46 -7.70 -7.05 -9.55
N ASP A 47 -6.92 -7.09 -10.62
CA ASP A 47 -6.73 -6.01 -11.59
C ASP A 47 -6.06 -4.75 -11.01
N PHE A 48 -5.64 -4.79 -9.76
CA PHE A 48 -4.91 -3.70 -9.11
C PHE A 48 -3.49 -4.11 -8.77
N GLY A 49 -3.33 -5.09 -7.91
CA GLY A 49 -2.02 -5.56 -7.52
C GLY A 49 -2.04 -6.40 -6.26
N ARG A 50 -0.84 -6.73 -5.80
CA ARG A 50 -0.64 -7.60 -4.63
C ARG A 50 0.26 -6.92 -3.63
N PHE A 51 -0.20 -6.82 -2.40
CA PHE A 51 0.59 -6.38 -1.26
C PHE A 51 1.13 -7.62 -0.53
N SER A 52 2.39 -7.58 -0.18
CA SER A 52 3.03 -8.63 0.61
C SER A 52 4.02 -8.03 1.59
N VAL A 53 4.34 -8.78 2.63
CA VAL A 53 5.33 -8.36 3.63
C VAL A 53 6.64 -9.06 3.30
N LYS A 54 7.71 -8.29 3.19
CA LYS A 54 9.07 -8.80 2.98
C LYS A 54 9.92 -8.47 4.20
N THR A 55 10.82 -9.40 4.51
CA THR A 55 11.80 -9.20 5.56
C THR A 55 13.08 -8.66 4.94
N ILE A 56 13.54 -7.52 5.44
CA ILE A 56 14.85 -6.98 5.10
C ILE A 56 15.81 -7.48 6.16
N LYS A 57 16.79 -8.32 5.73
CA LYS A 57 17.77 -8.92 6.63
C LYS A 57 18.60 -7.85 7.34
N ALA A 58 18.99 -8.13 8.57
CA ALA A 58 19.92 -7.28 9.30
C ALA A 58 21.25 -7.14 8.54
N LYS A 59 21.82 -5.95 8.58
CA LYS A 59 23.13 -5.67 8.02
C LYS A 59 24.09 -5.29 9.13
N TYR A 60 25.15 -6.07 9.27
CA TYR A 60 26.15 -5.87 10.33
C TYR A 60 27.26 -4.91 9.89
N ASN A 61 27.47 -4.75 8.59
CA ASN A 61 28.55 -3.96 8.01
C ASN A 61 28.05 -2.87 7.05
N ALA A 62 26.87 -2.32 7.33
CA ALA A 62 26.36 -1.21 6.54
C ALA A 62 27.17 0.06 6.82
N ARG A 63 27.42 0.86 5.78
CA ARG A 63 28.13 2.13 5.93
C ARG A 63 27.18 3.31 5.90
N ASN A 64 27.38 4.23 6.82
CA ASN A 64 26.68 5.51 6.78
C ASN A 64 27.26 6.34 5.63
N PRO A 65 26.46 6.75 4.62
CA PRO A 65 26.99 7.50 3.48
C PRO A 65 27.56 8.88 3.84
N LYS A 66 27.19 9.44 5.00
CA LYS A 66 27.68 10.75 5.45
C LYS A 66 29.02 10.68 6.19
N THR A 67 29.21 9.64 7.01
CA THR A 67 30.38 9.51 7.89
C THR A 67 31.29 8.36 7.52
N ALA A 68 30.87 7.49 6.61
CA ALA A 68 31.56 6.25 6.24
C ALA A 68 31.72 5.27 7.42
N GLU A 69 31.06 5.50 8.54
CA GLU A 69 31.09 4.59 9.69
C GLU A 69 30.33 3.30 9.38
N ILE A 70 30.86 2.20 9.92
CA ILE A 70 30.18 0.91 9.85
C ILE A 70 29.12 0.87 10.93
N ILE A 71 27.87 0.68 10.52
CA ILE A 71 26.73 0.64 11.43
C ILE A 71 25.99 -0.69 11.33
N TYR A 72 25.32 -1.07 12.42
CA TYR A 72 24.40 -2.19 12.43
C TYR A 72 23.02 -1.70 12.03
N VAL A 73 22.45 -2.35 11.02
CA VAL A 73 21.05 -2.12 10.61
C VAL A 73 20.24 -3.34 11.00
N PRO A 74 19.28 -3.22 11.92
CA PRO A 74 18.49 -4.36 12.38
C PRO A 74 17.54 -4.87 11.29
N GLU A 75 17.13 -6.12 11.43
CA GLU A 75 16.11 -6.72 10.60
C GLU A 75 14.79 -5.95 10.76
N LYS A 76 14.09 -5.73 9.65
CA LYS A 76 12.79 -5.08 9.68
C LYS A 76 11.85 -5.65 8.63
N LYS A 77 10.56 -5.43 8.82
CA LYS A 77 9.51 -5.82 7.88
C LYS A 77 9.14 -4.64 7.00
N LYS A 78 8.83 -4.92 5.77
CA LYS A 78 8.46 -3.92 4.78
C LYS A 78 7.30 -4.44 3.94
N VAL A 79 6.35 -3.57 3.62
CA VAL A 79 5.28 -3.88 2.66
C VAL A 79 5.82 -3.66 1.26
N SER A 80 5.63 -4.66 0.41
CA SER A 80 5.97 -4.61 -1.01
C SER A 80 4.68 -4.67 -1.82
N PHE A 81 4.57 -3.80 -2.81
CA PHE A 81 3.45 -3.78 -3.74
C PHE A 81 3.92 -4.17 -5.13
N LYS A 82 3.25 -5.16 -5.73
CA LYS A 82 3.46 -5.55 -7.12
C LYS A 82 2.18 -5.25 -7.89
N MET A 83 2.26 -4.34 -8.84
CA MET A 83 1.11 -3.97 -9.65
C MET A 83 0.67 -5.12 -10.57
N SER A 84 -0.63 -5.17 -10.85
CA SER A 84 -1.19 -6.11 -11.79
C SER A 84 -0.80 -5.75 -13.23
N LYS A 85 -0.95 -6.72 -14.13
CA LYS A 85 -0.74 -6.49 -15.56
C LYS A 85 -1.70 -5.42 -16.08
N HIS A 86 -2.94 -5.44 -15.62
CA HIS A 86 -3.94 -4.44 -15.99
C HIS A 86 -3.54 -3.03 -15.56
N LEU A 87 -3.11 -2.85 -14.31
CA LEU A 87 -2.66 -1.56 -13.80
C LEU A 87 -1.44 -1.06 -14.58
N LYS A 88 -0.49 -1.95 -14.86
CA LYS A 88 0.69 -1.62 -15.65
C LYS A 88 0.31 -1.10 -17.04
N GLN A 89 -0.64 -1.77 -17.70
CA GLN A 89 -1.12 -1.35 -19.01
C GLN A 89 -1.81 0.01 -18.97
N GLU A 90 -2.65 0.26 -17.96
CA GLU A 90 -3.35 1.54 -17.80
C GLU A 90 -2.39 2.71 -17.57
N ILE A 91 -1.33 2.50 -16.78
CA ILE A 91 -0.33 3.52 -16.52
C ILE A 91 0.47 3.82 -17.79
N ASN A 92 0.92 2.79 -18.52
CA ASN A 92 1.76 2.95 -19.69
C ASN A 92 0.99 3.46 -20.92
N LYS A 93 -0.30 3.23 -20.97
CA LYS A 93 -1.18 3.69 -22.04
C LYS A 93 -1.12 5.21 -22.25
N LYS A 94 -1.01 5.97 -21.17
CA LYS A 94 -0.90 7.42 -21.23
C LYS A 94 0.46 7.91 -21.70
N ILE A 95 1.50 7.10 -21.59
CA ILE A 95 2.85 7.42 -22.05
C ILE A 95 2.97 7.26 -23.55
N GLU A 96 2.21 6.33 -24.13
CA GLU A 96 2.25 6.01 -25.57
C GLU A 96 1.44 6.97 -26.44
N GLN A 97 0.71 7.89 -25.83
CA GLN A 97 -0.11 8.87 -26.55
C GLN A 97 0.67 10.15 -26.85
#